data_0c6387fe80acafaad6c588e2c68a602c
#
_entry.id   0c6387fe80acafaad6c588e2c68a602c
#
_cell.length_a   1.000
_cell.length_b   1.000
_cell.length_c   1.000
_cell.angle_alpha   90.00
_cell.angle_beta   90.00
_cell.angle_gamma   90.00
#
_symmetry.space_group_name_H-M   'P 1'
#
loop_
_entity.id
_entity.type
_entity.pdbx_description
1 polymer ?
#
loop_
_entity_poly.entity_id
_entity_poly.type
_entity_poly.pdbx_seq_one_letter_code
_entity_poly.pdbx_strand_id
1 'polypeptide(L)'
;MGRTPLSDNKNCINNSSILKSIIEQADADIASGERQLCLRFSHDTALLPLMCFMRLDNFGAVVDDPEEVKNYWRSDFIPMAANLQLIFYRSRKSADILVKVLYNGREASLPLPESAPSFYRWTEFKAYYQALMPGGNN
;
A
#
# COMPACT_ATOMS: atom_id res chain seq x y z
N MET A 1 19.90 19.93 -5.29
CA MET A 1 18.62 19.25 -5.58
C MET A 1 18.11 18.59 -4.31
N GLY A 2 16.85 18.80 -4.01
CA GLY A 2 16.21 18.10 -2.90
C GLY A 2 16.09 16.61 -3.17
N ARG A 3 16.12 15.80 -2.09
CA ARG A 3 15.89 14.36 -2.16
C ARG A 3 14.44 14.09 -2.52
N THR A 4 14.24 13.25 -3.51
CA THR A 4 12.90 12.83 -3.90
C THR A 4 12.71 11.37 -3.54
N PRO A 5 11.77 11.03 -2.64
CA PRO A 5 11.44 9.64 -2.37
C PRO A 5 11.01 8.91 -3.65
N LEU A 6 11.32 7.64 -3.75
CA LEU A 6 10.85 6.82 -4.87
C LEU A 6 9.32 6.87 -4.98
N SER A 7 8.64 6.96 -3.83
CA SER A 7 7.19 7.09 -3.77
C SER A 7 6.63 8.34 -4.45
N ASP A 8 7.45 9.38 -4.59
CA ASP A 8 7.05 10.63 -5.25
C ASP A 8 7.35 10.62 -6.76
N ASN A 9 7.91 9.53 -7.26
CA ASN A 9 8.12 9.35 -8.69
C ASN A 9 6.78 9.38 -9.43
N LYS A 10 6.75 10.01 -10.60
CA LYS A 10 5.53 10.12 -11.41
C LYS A 10 4.87 8.77 -11.67
N ASN A 11 5.66 7.73 -11.89
CA ASN A 11 5.13 6.40 -12.13
C ASN A 11 4.39 5.84 -10.91
N CYS A 12 4.91 6.11 -9.71
CA CYS A 12 4.23 5.72 -8.47
C CYS A 12 2.93 6.50 -8.30
N ILE A 13 2.98 7.82 -8.48
CA ILE A 13 1.82 8.70 -8.33
C ILE A 13 0.75 8.37 -9.37
N ASN A 14 1.13 8.11 -10.62
CA ASN A 14 0.19 7.77 -11.68
C ASN A 14 -0.55 6.45 -11.42
N ASN A 15 0.05 5.55 -10.64
CA ASN A 15 -0.58 4.29 -10.26
C ASN A 15 -1.34 4.36 -8.93
N SER A 16 -1.43 5.53 -8.31
CA SER A 16 -2.18 5.72 -7.07
C SER A 16 -3.67 5.44 -7.23
N SER A 17 -4.21 5.56 -8.46
CA SER A 17 -5.60 5.22 -8.78
C SER A 17 -5.93 3.76 -8.45
N ILE A 18 -4.95 2.85 -8.52
CA ILE A 18 -5.12 1.45 -8.13
C ILE A 18 -5.42 1.36 -6.64
N LEU A 19 -4.63 2.05 -5.82
CA LEU A 19 -4.85 2.07 -4.37
C LEU A 19 -6.18 2.75 -4.02
N LYS A 20 -6.54 3.83 -4.70
CA LYS A 20 -7.84 4.48 -4.54
C LYS A 20 -8.98 3.49 -4.78
N SER A 21 -8.91 2.73 -5.87
CA SER A 21 -9.90 1.71 -6.20
C SER A 21 -9.95 0.59 -5.15
N ILE A 22 -8.80 0.18 -4.61
CA ILE A 22 -8.73 -0.81 -3.54
C ILE A 22 -9.41 -0.28 -2.27
N ILE A 23 -9.16 0.97 -1.90
CA ILE A 23 -9.76 1.61 -0.72
C ILE A 23 -11.28 1.68 -0.88
N GLU A 24 -11.78 2.11 -2.03
CA GLU A 24 -13.22 2.21 -2.31
C GLU A 24 -13.89 0.84 -2.21
N GLN A 25 -13.29 -0.19 -2.80
CA GLN A 25 -13.81 -1.55 -2.73
C GLN A 25 -13.81 -2.08 -1.30
N ALA A 26 -12.73 -1.84 -0.55
CA ALA A 26 -12.63 -2.27 0.84
C ALA A 26 -13.69 -1.59 1.71
N ASP A 27 -13.92 -0.29 1.53
CA ASP A 27 -14.95 0.43 2.27
C ASP A 27 -16.35 -0.14 1.98
N ALA A 28 -16.63 -0.46 0.72
CA ALA A 28 -17.91 -1.08 0.34
C ALA A 28 -18.08 -2.46 0.97
N ASP A 29 -17.03 -3.28 0.95
CA ASP A 29 -17.04 -4.62 1.53
C ASP A 29 -17.20 -4.59 3.06
N ILE A 30 -16.53 -3.64 3.73
CA ILE A 30 -16.66 -3.44 5.17
C ILE A 30 -18.09 -2.99 5.51
N ALA A 31 -18.65 -2.09 4.72
CA ALA A 31 -20.03 -1.59 4.93
C ALA A 31 -21.07 -2.68 4.75
N SER A 32 -20.82 -3.68 3.90
CA SER A 32 -21.74 -4.81 3.70
C SER A 32 -21.89 -5.69 4.93
N GLY A 33 -20.89 -5.70 5.81
CA GLY A 33 -20.87 -6.53 7.02
C GLY A 33 -20.63 -8.01 6.78
N GLU A 34 -20.51 -8.43 5.53
CA GLU A 34 -20.26 -9.81 5.14
C GLU A 34 -18.77 -10.09 4.93
N ARG A 35 -18.40 -11.35 4.98
CA ARG A 35 -17.04 -11.75 4.60
C ARG A 35 -16.91 -11.67 3.09
N GLN A 36 -15.93 -10.90 2.64
CA GLN A 36 -15.69 -10.68 1.22
C GLN A 36 -14.27 -11.09 0.86
N LEU A 37 -14.11 -11.53 -0.38
CA LEU A 37 -12.81 -11.76 -0.98
C LEU A 37 -12.78 -11.03 -2.33
N CYS A 38 -11.90 -10.06 -2.45
CA CYS A 38 -11.69 -9.34 -3.69
C CYS A 38 -10.31 -9.68 -4.24
N LEU A 39 -10.25 -10.26 -5.42
CA LEU A 39 -9.01 -10.61 -6.10
C LEU A 39 -8.80 -9.68 -7.29
N ARG A 40 -7.56 -9.20 -7.42
CA ARG A 40 -7.14 -8.38 -8.55
C ARG A 40 -5.89 -9.01 -9.16
N PHE A 41 -5.90 -9.13 -10.46
CA PHE A 41 -4.77 -9.67 -11.22
C PHE A 41 -4.12 -8.54 -11.99
N SER A 42 -2.79 -8.49 -11.95
CA SER A 42 -2.05 -7.43 -12.59
C SER A 42 -0.63 -7.92 -12.95
N HIS A 43 0.25 -6.99 -13.23
CA HIS A 43 1.63 -7.22 -13.63
C HIS A 43 2.57 -6.48 -12.69
N ASP A 44 3.86 -6.83 -12.77
CA ASP A 44 4.92 -6.16 -12.02
C ASP A 44 4.97 -4.66 -12.32
N THR A 45 4.65 -4.27 -13.55
CA THR A 45 4.59 -2.86 -13.99
C THR A 45 3.56 -2.03 -13.23
N ALA A 46 2.56 -2.66 -12.62
CA ALA A 46 1.58 -1.99 -11.74
C ALA A 46 1.86 -2.23 -10.27
N LEU A 47 2.32 -3.43 -9.91
CA LEU A 47 2.54 -3.80 -8.52
C LEU A 47 3.74 -3.06 -7.92
N LEU A 48 4.85 -2.94 -8.64
CA LEU A 48 6.03 -2.23 -8.15
C LEU A 48 5.75 -0.76 -7.87
N PRO A 49 5.15 0.02 -8.79
CA PRO A 49 4.76 1.40 -8.49
C PRO A 49 3.76 1.51 -7.34
N LEU A 50 2.83 0.57 -7.21
CA LEU A 50 1.87 0.56 -6.12
C LEU A 50 2.57 0.40 -4.77
N MET A 51 3.47 -0.58 -4.63
CA MET A 51 4.21 -0.79 -3.40
C MET A 51 5.12 0.39 -3.07
N CYS A 52 5.70 1.00 -4.09
CA CYS A 52 6.52 2.19 -3.94
C CYS A 52 5.68 3.38 -3.44
N PHE A 53 4.51 3.60 -4.01
CA PHE A 53 3.57 4.63 -3.56
C PHE A 53 3.11 4.39 -2.12
N MET A 54 2.85 3.14 -1.76
CA MET A 54 2.48 2.76 -0.40
C MET A 54 3.65 2.87 0.59
N ARG A 55 4.86 3.08 0.10
CA ARG A 55 6.08 3.11 0.92
C ARG A 55 6.24 1.84 1.76
N LEU A 56 5.93 0.72 1.13
CA LEU A 56 5.94 -0.59 1.75
C LEU A 56 7.39 -1.02 1.99
N ASP A 57 7.75 -1.37 3.21
CA ASP A 57 9.12 -1.80 3.55
C ASP A 57 10.19 -0.87 2.95
N ASN A 58 11.17 -1.43 2.23
CA ASN A 58 12.24 -0.68 1.59
C ASN A 58 11.83 0.04 0.30
N PHE A 59 10.63 -0.22 -0.23
CA PHE A 59 10.15 0.46 -1.43
C PHE A 59 9.90 1.96 -1.20
N GLY A 60 9.81 2.37 0.05
CA GLY A 60 9.71 3.78 0.42
C GLY A 60 11.04 4.50 0.59
N ALA A 61 12.16 3.88 0.26
CA ALA A 61 13.48 4.44 0.45
C ALA A 61 13.68 5.74 -0.36
N VAL A 62 14.43 6.67 0.24
CA VAL A 62 14.86 7.90 -0.44
C VAL A 62 16.25 7.64 -1.02
N VAL A 63 16.38 7.77 -2.33
CA VAL A 63 17.61 7.46 -3.06
C VAL A 63 18.00 8.67 -3.88
N ASP A 64 19.22 9.16 -3.66
CA ASP A 64 19.77 10.33 -4.36
C ASP A 64 20.57 9.96 -5.61
N ASP A 65 21.19 8.79 -5.61
CA ASP A 65 22.05 8.32 -6.68
C ASP A 65 21.24 7.45 -7.67
N PRO A 66 21.19 7.84 -8.96
CA PRO A 66 20.52 7.03 -9.97
C PRO A 66 21.05 5.59 -10.06
N GLU A 67 22.32 5.37 -9.75
CA GLU A 67 22.89 4.01 -9.75
C GLU A 67 22.34 3.17 -8.57
N GLU A 68 22.00 3.79 -7.48
CA GLU A 68 21.39 3.10 -6.34
C GLU A 68 19.90 2.80 -6.54
N VAL A 69 19.19 3.54 -7.38
CA VAL A 69 17.78 3.32 -7.65
C VAL A 69 17.52 1.89 -8.09
N LYS A 70 18.39 1.32 -8.89
CA LYS A 70 18.28 -0.06 -9.36
C LYS A 70 18.32 -1.10 -8.26
N ASN A 71 18.82 -0.75 -7.06
CA ASN A 71 18.84 -1.65 -5.91
C ASN A 71 17.48 -1.71 -5.20
N TYR A 72 16.63 -0.72 -5.42
CA TYR A 72 15.32 -0.58 -4.78
C TYR A 72 14.17 -0.75 -5.77
N TRP A 73 14.39 -0.40 -7.01
CA TRP A 73 13.40 -0.47 -8.08
C TRP A 73 13.83 -1.54 -9.10
N ARG A 74 13.49 -2.77 -8.80
CA ARG A 74 13.85 -3.92 -9.66
C ARG A 74 12.66 -4.84 -9.83
N SER A 75 12.43 -5.26 -11.06
CA SER A 75 11.35 -6.20 -11.38
C SER A 75 11.58 -7.59 -10.78
N ASP A 76 12.82 -7.96 -10.50
CA ASP A 76 13.14 -9.24 -9.84
C ASP A 76 12.77 -9.26 -8.36
N PHE A 77 12.45 -8.10 -7.75
CA PHE A 77 11.81 -8.05 -6.43
C PHE A 77 10.34 -8.46 -6.48
N ILE A 78 9.79 -8.59 -7.68
CA ILE A 78 8.42 -9.02 -7.91
C ILE A 78 8.48 -10.31 -8.73
N PRO A 79 8.69 -11.46 -8.05
CA PRO A 79 8.74 -12.74 -8.72
C PRO A 79 7.39 -13.13 -9.33
N MET A 80 7.37 -14.16 -10.16
CA MET A 80 6.12 -14.73 -10.64
C MET A 80 5.22 -15.13 -9.46
N ALA A 81 3.94 -14.89 -9.60
CA ALA A 81 2.94 -15.12 -8.56
C ALA A 81 3.14 -14.26 -7.30
N ALA A 82 3.90 -13.16 -7.40
CA ALA A 82 3.98 -12.18 -6.33
C ALA A 82 2.57 -11.67 -5.98
N ASN A 83 2.32 -11.46 -4.69
CA ASN A 83 1.01 -11.01 -4.25
C ASN A 83 1.13 -10.02 -3.10
N LEU A 84 0.20 -9.08 -3.09
CA LEU A 84 -0.01 -8.13 -2.03
C LEU A 84 -1.39 -8.43 -1.44
N GLN A 85 -1.45 -8.62 -0.13
CA GLN A 85 -2.70 -8.93 0.56
C GLN A 85 -2.98 -7.85 1.60
N LEU A 86 -4.20 -7.34 1.60
CA LEU A 86 -4.72 -6.51 2.66
C LEU A 86 -5.81 -7.33 3.37
N ILE A 87 -5.59 -7.65 4.64
CA ILE A 87 -6.50 -8.46 5.42
C ILE A 87 -7.13 -7.58 6.49
N PHE A 88 -8.45 -7.52 6.49
CA PHE A 88 -9.22 -6.66 7.37
C PHE A 88 -9.80 -7.47 8.53
N TYR A 89 -9.70 -6.90 9.71
CA TYR A 89 -10.17 -7.52 10.95
C TYR A 89 -11.17 -6.60 11.63
N ARG A 90 -12.26 -7.18 12.09
CA ARG A 90 -13.29 -6.48 12.87
C ARG A 90 -13.43 -7.15 14.22
N SER A 91 -13.38 -6.35 15.28
CA SER A 91 -13.65 -6.82 16.63
C SER A 91 -15.12 -6.62 16.99
N ARG A 92 -15.67 -7.52 17.79
CA ARG A 92 -16.99 -7.32 18.38
C ARG A 92 -16.99 -6.28 19.50
N LYS A 93 -15.81 -5.98 20.03
CA LYS A 93 -15.63 -5.07 21.18
C LYS A 93 -15.27 -3.65 20.78
N SER A 94 -14.93 -3.42 19.52
CA SER A 94 -14.48 -2.12 19.03
C SER A 94 -15.05 -1.87 17.63
N ALA A 95 -15.40 -0.61 17.37
CA ALA A 95 -15.82 -0.18 16.04
C ALA A 95 -14.64 -0.08 15.06
N ASP A 96 -13.40 -0.17 15.56
CA ASP A 96 -12.22 -0.03 14.72
C ASP A 96 -12.05 -1.21 13.78
N ILE A 97 -11.71 -0.89 12.54
CA ILE A 97 -11.26 -1.88 11.56
C ILE A 97 -9.74 -1.83 11.53
N LEU A 98 -9.11 -2.98 11.67
CA LEU A 98 -7.68 -3.12 11.56
C LEU A 98 -7.32 -3.77 10.23
N VAL A 99 -6.20 -3.37 9.66
CA VAL A 99 -5.67 -3.96 8.44
C VAL A 99 -4.25 -4.47 8.69
N LYS A 100 -3.98 -5.64 8.14
CA LYS A 100 -2.64 -6.22 8.06
C LYS A 100 -2.27 -6.33 6.59
N VAL A 101 -1.05 -5.95 6.25
CA VAL A 101 -0.55 -6.04 4.88
C VAL A 101 0.50 -7.12 4.80
N LEU A 102 0.33 -8.03 3.85
CA LEU A 102 1.30 -9.09 3.56
C LEU A 102 1.81 -8.94 2.14
N TYR A 103 3.11 -9.10 1.98
CA TYR A 103 3.74 -9.20 0.67
C TYR A 103 4.41 -10.57 0.55
N ASN A 104 3.96 -11.36 -0.43
CA ASN A 104 4.41 -12.74 -0.64
C ASN A 104 4.29 -13.60 0.64
N GLY A 105 3.22 -13.38 1.42
CA GLY A 105 2.96 -14.12 2.64
C GLY A 105 3.71 -13.63 3.86
N ARG A 106 4.52 -12.57 3.75
CA ARG A 106 5.24 -11.98 4.87
C ARG A 106 4.62 -10.66 5.28
N GLU A 107 4.60 -10.40 6.59
CA GLU A 107 4.13 -9.12 7.11
C GLU A 107 4.99 -7.98 6.57
N ALA A 108 4.34 -6.98 6.00
CA ALA A 108 4.99 -5.80 5.46
C ALA A 108 4.78 -4.62 6.38
N SER A 109 5.78 -3.76 6.49
CA SER A 109 5.67 -2.53 7.28
C SER A 109 5.22 -1.36 6.43
N LEU A 110 4.40 -0.52 7.04
CA LEU A 110 3.89 0.72 6.46
C LEU A 110 4.42 1.91 7.25
N PRO A 111 4.50 3.10 6.63
CA PRO A 111 4.94 4.32 7.33
C PRO A 111 3.82 4.91 8.19
N LEU A 112 3.18 4.08 8.99
CA LEU A 112 2.05 4.41 9.85
C LEU A 112 2.31 3.90 11.26
N PRO A 113 1.70 4.52 12.30
CA PRO A 113 1.76 3.95 13.64
C PRO A 113 0.99 2.63 13.69
N GLU A 114 1.59 1.64 14.32
CA GLU A 114 0.94 0.35 14.53
C GLU A 114 0.00 0.43 15.73
N SER A 115 -1.20 -0.10 15.58
CA SER A 115 -2.15 -0.26 16.67
C SER A 115 -1.80 -1.47 17.53
N ALA A 116 -1.28 -2.51 16.90
CA ALA A 116 -0.70 -3.70 17.50
C ALA A 116 0.39 -4.18 16.53
N PRO A 117 1.30 -5.08 16.90
CA PRO A 117 2.36 -5.52 15.97
C PRO A 117 1.81 -5.95 14.62
N SER A 118 2.23 -5.28 13.55
CA SER A 118 1.81 -5.48 12.16
C SER A 118 0.34 -5.17 11.86
N PHE A 119 -0.39 -4.55 12.80
CA PHE A 119 -1.77 -4.10 12.56
C PHE A 119 -1.85 -2.59 12.53
N TYR A 120 -2.59 -2.08 11.55
CA TYR A 120 -2.82 -0.65 11.35
C TYR A 120 -4.31 -0.35 11.39
N ARG A 121 -4.68 0.83 11.89
CA ARG A 121 -6.07 1.28 11.85
C ARG A 121 -6.44 1.67 10.43
N TRP A 122 -7.55 1.15 9.95
CA TRP A 122 -8.00 1.43 8.60
C TRP A 122 -8.26 2.92 8.35
N THR A 123 -8.77 3.63 9.35
CA THR A 123 -8.99 5.08 9.26
C THR A 123 -7.67 5.84 9.07
N GLU A 124 -6.61 5.45 9.78
CA GLU A 124 -5.29 6.06 9.63
C GLU A 124 -4.65 5.72 8.28
N PHE A 125 -4.82 4.47 7.83
CA PHE A 125 -4.36 4.04 6.52
C PHE A 125 -4.98 4.89 5.41
N LYS A 126 -6.30 5.04 5.42
CA LYS A 126 -7.00 5.84 4.42
C LYS A 126 -6.54 7.31 4.45
N ALA A 127 -6.49 7.90 5.63
CA ALA A 127 -6.10 9.30 5.77
C ALA A 127 -4.70 9.55 5.22
N TYR A 128 -3.75 8.68 5.55
CA TYR A 128 -2.37 8.81 5.09
C TYR A 128 -2.26 8.76 3.57
N TYR A 129 -2.81 7.70 2.96
CA TYR A 129 -2.65 7.51 1.51
C TYR A 129 -3.52 8.45 0.68
N GLN A 130 -4.71 8.80 1.16
CA GLN A 130 -5.56 9.78 0.46
C GLN A 130 -4.92 11.17 0.45
N ALA A 131 -4.18 11.54 1.49
CA ALA A 131 -3.44 12.80 1.52
C ALA A 131 -2.29 12.83 0.49
N LEU A 132 -1.73 11.68 0.13
CA LEU A 132 -0.66 11.58 -0.87
C LEU A 132 -1.20 11.50 -2.31
N MET A 133 -2.47 11.20 -2.49
CA MET A 133 -3.06 11.06 -3.82
C MET A 133 -3.27 12.42 -4.47
N PRO A 134 -3.11 12.53 -5.81
CA PRO A 134 -3.43 13.77 -6.53
C PRO A 134 -4.88 14.18 -6.29
N GLY A 135 -5.10 15.43 -5.89
CA GLY A 135 -6.44 15.95 -5.59
C GLY A 135 -7.05 15.46 -4.27
N GLY A 136 -6.27 14.74 -3.44
CA GLY A 136 -6.76 14.16 -2.19
C GLY A 136 -6.84 15.11 -1.00
N ASN A 137 -6.41 16.33 -1.17
CA ASN A 137 -6.37 17.33 -0.10
C ASN A 137 -7.57 18.25 -0.14
N ASN A 138 -8.67 17.75 0.31
CA ASN A 138 -9.82 18.62 0.53
C ASN A 138 -10.31 18.48 1.95
#